data_bd6bada07ddd8adf067e9e28d80869d6
#
_entry.id   bd6bada07ddd8adf067e9e28d80869d6
#
_cell.length_a   1.000
_cell.length_b   1.000
_cell.length_c   1.000
_cell.angle_alpha   90.00
_cell.angle_beta   90.00
_cell.angle_gamma   90.00
#
_symmetry.space_group_name_H-M   'P 1'
#
loop_
_entity.id
_entity.type
_entity.pdbx_description
1 polymer ?
#
loop_
_entity_poly.entity_id
_entity_poly.type
_entity_poly.pdbx_seq_one_letter_code
_entity_poly.pdbx_strand_id
1 'polypeptide(L)'
;MGQKVNPVGFRLGISRDHNSTWYAEKGKYQELLLNDFAVREFLKKELDNSFVSKIEIERPSESAKVSIHTSRPGMIIGKKGEDIDKLRNKLTTIMGVPVSLNIKEIRKPDLDAQLVAANIAVQLEKRAMFRRVIKRACLLYTSDAADETVRV
;
A
#
# COMPACT_ATOMS: atom_id res chain seq x y z
N MET A 1 -0.66 -33.34 2.29
CA MET A 1 -1.14 -31.98 2.63
C MET A 1 -1.59 -31.27 1.35
N GLY A 2 -2.82 -30.71 1.32
CA GLY A 2 -3.31 -30.00 0.15
C GLY A 2 -2.55 -28.69 -0.10
N GLN A 3 -2.21 -28.43 -1.35
CA GLN A 3 -1.66 -27.15 -1.76
C GLN A 3 -2.77 -26.08 -1.74
N LYS A 4 -2.51 -24.94 -1.11
CA LYS A 4 -3.45 -23.81 -1.04
C LYS A 4 -3.05 -22.74 -2.04
N VAL A 5 -4.00 -22.28 -2.84
CA VAL A 5 -3.81 -21.16 -3.76
C VAL A 5 -3.66 -19.87 -2.97
N ASN A 6 -2.80 -18.95 -3.47
CA ASN A 6 -2.68 -17.62 -2.87
C ASN A 6 -4.02 -16.89 -2.94
N PRO A 7 -4.58 -16.42 -1.81
CA PRO A 7 -5.91 -15.81 -1.78
C PRO A 7 -6.02 -14.52 -2.60
N VAL A 8 -4.94 -13.76 -2.73
CA VAL A 8 -4.91 -12.56 -3.59
C VAL A 8 -4.92 -12.99 -5.05
N GLY A 9 -4.08 -13.95 -5.43
CA GLY A 9 -4.01 -14.47 -6.80
C GLY A 9 -5.34 -15.07 -7.28
N PHE A 10 -6.06 -15.76 -6.40
CA PHE A 10 -7.38 -16.32 -6.70
C PHE A 10 -8.45 -15.25 -6.99
N ARG A 11 -8.31 -14.05 -6.42
CA ARG A 11 -9.27 -12.95 -6.56
C ARG A 11 -8.91 -11.92 -7.63
N LEU A 12 -7.73 -12.04 -8.26
CA LEU A 12 -7.31 -11.13 -9.33
C LEU A 12 -8.27 -11.18 -10.53
N GLY A 13 -8.63 -9.99 -11.02
CA GLY A 13 -9.53 -9.84 -12.15
C GLY A 13 -11.03 -10.02 -11.85
N ILE A 14 -11.40 -10.41 -10.61
CA ILE A 14 -12.79 -10.56 -10.16
C ILE A 14 -13.12 -9.49 -9.12
N SER A 15 -12.48 -9.54 -7.96
CA SER A 15 -12.73 -8.63 -6.83
C SER A 15 -11.52 -7.79 -6.43
N ARG A 16 -10.35 -8.06 -7.00
CA ARG A 16 -9.11 -7.31 -6.76
C ARG A 16 -8.36 -7.07 -8.05
N ASP A 17 -7.81 -5.87 -8.17
CA ASP A 17 -6.88 -5.51 -9.21
C ASP A 17 -5.44 -5.82 -8.80
N HIS A 18 -4.58 -5.97 -9.80
CA HIS A 18 -3.16 -6.21 -9.58
C HIS A 18 -2.46 -4.94 -9.09
N ASN A 19 -1.51 -5.08 -8.16
CA ASN A 19 -0.76 -3.94 -7.62
C ASN A 19 0.33 -3.42 -8.59
N SER A 20 0.58 -4.12 -9.69
CA SER A 20 1.49 -3.70 -10.77
C SER A 20 0.78 -3.93 -12.09
N THR A 21 0.51 -2.85 -12.82
CA THR A 21 -0.22 -2.89 -14.09
C THR A 21 0.68 -2.34 -15.18
N TRP A 22 1.41 -3.23 -15.84
CA TRP A 22 2.30 -2.89 -16.95
C TRP A 22 2.62 -4.11 -17.81
N TYR A 23 3.08 -3.84 -19.01
CA TYR A 23 3.55 -4.84 -19.97
C TYR A 23 5.03 -4.59 -20.25
N ALA A 24 5.79 -5.66 -20.42
CA ALA A 24 7.20 -5.63 -20.79
C ALA A 24 7.46 -6.45 -22.06
N GLU A 25 8.29 -5.93 -22.95
CA GLU A 25 8.82 -6.68 -24.07
C GLU A 25 9.75 -7.81 -23.60
N LYS A 26 9.97 -8.78 -24.49
CA LYS A 26 10.89 -9.90 -24.22
C LYS A 26 12.27 -9.38 -23.79
N GLY A 27 12.77 -9.89 -22.67
CA GLY A 27 14.08 -9.55 -22.12
C GLY A 27 14.09 -8.39 -21.10
N LYS A 28 13.13 -7.48 -21.13
CA LYS A 28 13.07 -6.35 -20.18
C LYS A 28 12.28 -6.65 -18.90
N TYR A 29 11.53 -7.75 -18.89
CA TYR A 29 10.65 -8.08 -17.76
C TYR A 29 11.40 -8.20 -16.43
N GLN A 30 12.54 -8.86 -16.41
CA GLN A 30 13.33 -9.07 -15.21
C GLN A 30 13.79 -7.75 -14.59
N GLU A 31 14.32 -6.85 -15.42
CA GLU A 31 14.82 -5.55 -14.99
C GLU A 31 13.70 -4.71 -14.38
N LEU A 32 12.55 -4.60 -15.06
CA LEU A 32 11.40 -3.85 -14.59
C LEU A 32 10.82 -4.42 -13.29
N LEU A 33 10.78 -5.75 -13.16
CA LEU A 33 10.30 -6.40 -11.96
C LEU A 33 11.21 -6.14 -10.76
N LEU A 34 12.53 -6.28 -10.93
CA LEU A 34 13.49 -5.96 -9.86
C LEU A 34 13.42 -4.50 -9.44
N ASN A 35 13.23 -3.61 -10.40
CA ASN A 35 13.04 -2.19 -10.16
C ASN A 35 11.77 -1.92 -9.32
N ASP A 36 10.65 -2.57 -9.65
CA ASP A 36 9.42 -2.46 -8.87
C ASP A 36 9.59 -2.97 -7.43
N PHE A 37 10.34 -4.05 -7.23
CA PHE A 37 10.67 -4.54 -5.88
C PHE A 37 11.49 -3.54 -5.09
N ALA A 38 12.53 -2.97 -5.70
CA ALA A 38 13.37 -1.95 -5.07
C ALA A 38 12.56 -0.70 -4.67
N VAL A 39 11.66 -0.24 -5.55
CA VAL A 39 10.75 0.87 -5.27
C VAL A 39 9.82 0.57 -4.09
N ARG A 40 9.21 -0.62 -4.06
CA ARG A 40 8.33 -1.03 -2.96
C ARG A 40 9.06 -1.13 -1.64
N GLU A 41 10.26 -1.68 -1.64
CA GLU A 41 11.08 -1.80 -0.44
C GLU A 41 11.52 -0.43 0.08
N PHE A 42 11.97 0.45 -0.83
CA PHE A 42 12.32 1.83 -0.50
C PHE A 42 11.13 2.59 0.11
N LEU A 43 9.96 2.53 -0.55
CA LEU A 43 8.75 3.20 -0.04
C LEU A 43 8.28 2.65 1.31
N LYS A 44 8.38 1.35 1.55
CA LYS A 44 8.05 0.77 2.85
C LYS A 44 8.96 1.29 3.96
N LYS A 45 10.26 1.42 3.70
CA LYS A 45 11.23 1.95 4.68
C LYS A 45 11.03 3.44 4.96
N GLU A 46 10.82 4.24 3.91
CA GLU A 46 10.68 5.70 4.04
C GLU A 46 9.33 6.08 4.66
N LEU A 47 8.27 5.32 4.38
CA LEU A 47 6.89 5.62 4.78
C LEU A 47 6.36 4.75 5.93
N ASP A 48 7.24 4.12 6.70
CA ASP A 48 6.86 3.18 7.77
C ASP A 48 5.82 3.78 8.75
N ASN A 49 5.97 5.05 9.11
CA ASN A 49 5.07 5.76 10.02
C ASN A 49 3.80 6.33 9.36
N SER A 50 3.65 6.22 8.04
CA SER A 50 2.57 6.87 7.28
C SER A 50 1.35 5.99 7.07
N PHE A 51 1.31 4.80 7.66
CA PHE A 51 0.20 3.85 7.55
C PHE A 51 -0.23 3.61 6.09
N VAL A 52 0.70 3.12 5.28
CA VAL A 52 0.46 2.77 3.89
C VAL A 52 -0.22 1.41 3.80
N SER A 53 -1.36 1.33 3.11
CA SER A 53 -2.07 0.09 2.86
C SER A 53 -1.51 -0.66 1.66
N LYS A 54 -1.50 -0.01 0.50
CA LYS A 54 -0.99 -0.61 -0.75
C LYS A 54 -0.27 0.42 -1.61
N ILE A 55 0.63 -0.07 -2.45
CA ILE A 55 1.37 0.70 -3.44
C ILE A 55 1.03 0.09 -4.80
N GLU A 56 0.43 0.89 -5.68
CA GLU A 56 0.13 0.52 -7.07
C GLU A 56 1.16 1.15 -7.98
N ILE A 57 1.70 0.38 -8.93
CA ILE A 57 2.68 0.84 -9.91
C ILE A 57 2.10 0.59 -11.30
N GLU A 58 1.90 1.65 -12.05
CA GLU A 58 1.50 1.63 -13.44
C GLU A 58 2.65 2.14 -14.30
N ARG A 59 2.94 1.50 -15.41
CA ARG A 59 3.97 1.94 -16.36
C ARG A 59 3.33 2.13 -17.74
N PRO A 60 2.74 3.31 -17.99
CA PRO A 60 2.28 3.65 -19.32
C PRO A 60 3.50 4.00 -20.17
N SER A 61 3.93 3.37 -21.14
CA SER A 61 5.00 3.72 -22.09
C SER A 61 6.33 4.16 -21.42
N GLU A 62 6.66 5.44 -21.43
CA GLU A 62 7.96 6.02 -21.01
C GLU A 62 7.95 6.64 -19.62
N SER A 63 6.85 6.55 -18.90
CA SER A 63 6.72 7.11 -17.54
C SER A 63 6.24 6.06 -16.56
N ALA A 64 6.43 6.31 -15.27
CA ALA A 64 5.86 5.48 -14.22
C ALA A 64 4.92 6.31 -13.35
N LYS A 65 3.79 5.71 -13.00
CA LYS A 65 2.83 6.29 -12.08
C LYS A 65 2.74 5.41 -10.84
N VAL A 66 3.08 5.98 -9.70
CA VAL A 66 3.07 5.31 -8.40
C VAL A 66 1.93 5.88 -7.58
N SER A 67 0.91 5.07 -7.31
CA SER A 67 -0.22 5.44 -6.46
C SER A 67 -0.05 4.82 -5.07
N ILE A 68 -0.02 5.66 -4.04
CA ILE A 68 0.16 5.27 -2.65
C ILE A 68 -1.17 5.45 -1.91
N HIS A 69 -1.72 4.35 -1.40
CA HIS A 69 -2.94 4.37 -0.59
C HIS A 69 -2.57 4.45 0.89
N THR A 70 -2.99 5.51 1.56
CA THR A 70 -2.67 5.79 2.96
C THR A 70 -3.88 6.33 3.72
N SER A 71 -3.89 6.12 5.04
CA SER A 71 -4.85 6.78 5.93
C SER A 71 -4.44 8.19 6.35
N ARG A 72 -3.16 8.56 6.15
CA ARG A 72 -2.60 9.85 6.60
C ARG A 72 -1.84 10.56 5.48
N PRO A 73 -2.53 11.06 4.44
CA PRO A 73 -1.88 11.69 3.29
C PRO A 73 -1.01 12.90 3.66
N GLY A 74 -1.41 13.67 4.68
CA GLY A 74 -0.66 14.84 5.13
C GLY A 74 0.77 14.53 5.59
N MET A 75 1.03 13.35 6.12
CA MET A 75 2.39 12.94 6.53
C MET A 75 3.30 12.67 5.34
N ILE A 76 2.74 12.23 4.20
CA ILE A 76 3.51 11.96 2.98
C ILE A 76 3.73 13.24 2.19
N ILE A 77 2.73 14.12 2.15
CA ILE A 77 2.81 15.39 1.42
C ILE A 77 3.82 16.33 2.08
N GLY A 78 3.86 16.33 3.41
CA GLY A 78 4.74 17.18 4.19
C GLY A 78 4.34 18.66 4.15
N LYS A 79 5.21 19.50 4.70
CA LYS A 79 4.99 20.95 4.71
C LYS A 79 5.19 21.52 3.31
N LYS A 80 4.16 22.16 2.75
CA LYS A 80 4.18 22.79 1.41
C LYS A 80 4.51 21.84 0.24
N GLY A 81 4.45 20.52 0.43
CA GLY A 81 4.75 19.55 -0.62
C GLY A 81 6.25 19.23 -0.82
N GLU A 82 7.13 19.70 0.04
CA GLU A 82 8.59 19.48 -0.09
C GLU A 82 8.94 17.98 0.00
N ASP A 83 8.26 17.24 0.86
CA ASP A 83 8.59 15.83 1.08
C ASP A 83 8.15 14.95 -0.09
N ILE A 84 7.01 15.27 -0.72
CA ILE A 84 6.56 14.56 -1.93
C ILE A 84 7.50 14.81 -3.11
N ASP A 85 8.06 16.02 -3.26
CA ASP A 85 9.00 16.32 -4.32
C ASP A 85 10.34 15.61 -4.09
N LYS A 86 10.82 15.52 -2.85
CA LYS A 86 12.00 14.72 -2.49
C LYS A 86 11.79 13.25 -2.81
N LEU A 87 10.62 12.68 -2.46
CA LEU A 87 10.26 11.29 -2.78
C LEU A 87 10.22 11.07 -4.28
N ARG A 88 9.61 11.97 -5.04
CA ARG A 88 9.56 11.88 -6.51
C ARG A 88 10.95 11.82 -7.12
N ASN A 89 11.86 12.70 -6.69
CA ASN A 89 13.23 12.75 -7.19
C ASN A 89 13.99 11.45 -6.87
N LYS A 90 13.87 10.93 -5.64
CA LYS A 90 14.47 9.65 -5.24
C LYS A 90 13.93 8.49 -6.09
N LEU A 91 12.61 8.43 -6.30
CA LEU A 91 11.97 7.39 -7.12
C LEU A 91 12.38 7.48 -8.59
N THR A 92 12.49 8.69 -9.14
CA THR A 92 12.99 8.90 -10.51
C THR A 92 14.41 8.37 -10.67
N THR A 93 15.27 8.56 -9.66
CA THR A 93 16.62 8.02 -9.67
C THR A 93 16.63 6.48 -9.63
N ILE A 94 15.77 5.86 -8.82
CA ILE A 94 15.68 4.39 -8.71
C ILE A 94 15.09 3.78 -9.99
N MET A 95 14.03 4.38 -10.53
CA MET A 95 13.30 3.84 -11.68
C MET A 95 13.96 4.16 -13.02
N GLY A 96 14.81 5.19 -13.09
CA GLY A 96 15.44 5.65 -14.33
C GLY A 96 14.46 6.29 -15.33
N VAL A 97 13.19 6.49 -14.94
CA VAL A 97 12.13 7.09 -15.77
C VAL A 97 11.40 8.16 -14.97
N PRO A 98 10.77 9.15 -15.61
CA PRO A 98 9.99 10.17 -14.90
C PRO A 98 8.83 9.53 -14.15
N VAL A 99 8.73 9.86 -12.84
CA VAL A 99 7.73 9.28 -11.93
C VAL A 99 6.67 10.32 -11.59
N SER A 100 5.40 9.95 -11.77
CA SER A 100 4.25 10.67 -11.24
C SER A 100 3.78 10.01 -9.95
N LEU A 101 3.80 10.76 -8.83
CA LEU A 101 3.27 10.30 -7.55
C LEU A 101 1.82 10.72 -7.37
N ASN A 102 0.97 9.77 -7.03
CA ASN A 102 -0.43 10.01 -6.69
C ASN A 102 -0.71 9.45 -5.28
N ILE A 103 -1.22 10.29 -4.38
CA ILE A 103 -1.59 9.89 -3.03
C ILE A 103 -3.10 9.76 -2.95
N LYS A 104 -3.57 8.56 -2.62
CA LYS A 104 -5.00 8.25 -2.46
C LYS A 104 -5.31 8.06 -0.98
N GLU A 105 -6.24 8.82 -0.47
CA GLU A 105 -6.70 8.71 0.91
C GLU A 105 -7.68 7.54 1.07
N ILE A 106 -7.49 6.77 2.14
CA ILE A 106 -8.42 5.74 2.57
C ILE A 106 -9.35 6.35 3.61
N ARG A 107 -10.63 6.54 3.24
CA ARG A 107 -11.63 7.20 4.10
C ARG A 107 -11.95 6.41 5.37
N LYS A 108 -11.97 5.07 5.27
CA LYS A 108 -12.28 4.16 6.39
C LYS A 108 -11.08 3.24 6.68
N PRO A 109 -10.09 3.68 7.47
CA PRO A 109 -8.89 2.89 7.75
C PRO A 109 -9.17 1.63 8.57
N ASP A 110 -10.25 1.63 9.36
CA ASP A 110 -10.63 0.51 10.24
C ASP A 110 -11.18 -0.72 9.46
N LEU A 111 -11.56 -0.54 8.19
CA LEU A 111 -11.95 -1.64 7.28
C LEU A 111 -10.78 -2.21 6.47
N ASP A 112 -9.64 -1.55 6.46
CA ASP A 112 -8.46 -2.00 5.74
C ASP A 112 -7.61 -2.92 6.63
N ALA A 113 -7.56 -4.20 6.29
CA ALA A 113 -6.88 -5.21 7.08
C ALA A 113 -5.37 -4.92 7.27
N GLN A 114 -4.71 -4.33 6.27
CA GLN A 114 -3.30 -3.98 6.36
C GLN A 114 -3.08 -2.84 7.36
N LEU A 115 -3.93 -1.81 7.34
CA LEU A 115 -3.85 -0.68 8.26
C LEU A 115 -4.18 -1.10 9.70
N VAL A 116 -5.17 -1.98 9.87
CA VAL A 116 -5.51 -2.55 11.18
C VAL A 116 -4.35 -3.35 11.74
N ALA A 117 -3.72 -4.19 10.92
CA ALA A 117 -2.54 -4.96 11.34
C ALA A 117 -1.36 -4.06 11.74
N ALA A 118 -1.07 -3.03 10.94
CA ALA A 118 -0.03 -2.04 11.26
C ALA A 118 -0.32 -1.30 12.58
N ASN A 119 -1.58 -0.91 12.81
CA ASN A 119 -1.99 -0.26 14.05
C ASN A 119 -1.82 -1.18 15.27
N ILE A 120 -2.16 -2.46 15.14
CA ILE A 120 -1.92 -3.47 16.20
C ILE A 120 -0.41 -3.57 16.48
N ALA A 121 0.42 -3.69 15.45
CA ALA A 121 1.88 -3.79 15.60
C ALA A 121 2.45 -2.61 16.39
N VAL A 122 2.12 -1.37 16.00
CA VAL A 122 2.56 -0.15 16.71
C VAL A 122 2.12 -0.12 18.17
N GLN A 123 0.91 -0.61 18.49
CA GLN A 123 0.44 -0.67 19.88
C GLN A 123 1.20 -1.72 20.70
N LEU A 124 1.55 -2.86 20.09
CA LEU A 124 2.33 -3.90 20.74
C LEU A 124 3.78 -3.46 20.99
N GLU A 125 4.40 -2.74 20.06
CA GLU A 125 5.72 -2.11 20.22
C GLU A 125 5.74 -1.13 21.40
N LYS A 126 4.65 -0.39 21.59
CA LYS A 126 4.43 0.47 22.77
C LYS A 126 4.09 -0.29 24.06
N ARG A 127 4.24 -1.62 24.06
CA ARG A 127 3.98 -2.50 25.21
C ARG A 127 2.55 -2.46 25.74
N ALA A 128 1.58 -2.17 24.89
CA ALA A 128 0.17 -2.28 25.26
C ALA A 128 -0.23 -3.75 25.46
N MET A 129 -1.18 -4.01 26.37
CA MET A 129 -1.64 -5.36 26.68
C MET A 129 -2.28 -6.01 25.45
N PHE A 130 -1.69 -7.07 24.91
CA PHE A 130 -2.06 -7.70 23.63
C PHE A 130 -3.53 -8.14 23.57
N ARG A 131 -4.08 -8.71 24.65
CA ARG A 131 -5.49 -9.14 24.70
C ARG A 131 -6.45 -7.97 24.50
N ARG A 132 -6.15 -6.80 25.09
CA ARG A 132 -6.98 -5.59 24.95
C ARG A 132 -6.90 -5.02 23.54
N VAL A 133 -5.70 -4.97 22.97
CA VAL A 133 -5.45 -4.45 21.61
C VAL A 133 -6.19 -5.29 20.58
N ILE A 134 -6.02 -6.61 20.61
CA ILE A 134 -6.67 -7.53 19.66
C ILE A 134 -8.20 -7.46 19.79
N LYS A 135 -8.74 -7.50 21.01
CA LYS A 135 -10.19 -7.44 21.23
C LYS A 135 -10.79 -6.13 20.69
N ARG A 136 -10.11 -4.99 20.92
CA ARG A 136 -10.56 -3.70 20.41
C ARG A 136 -10.52 -3.64 18.88
N ALA A 137 -9.45 -4.09 18.27
CA ALA A 137 -9.33 -4.13 16.81
C ALA A 137 -10.40 -5.05 16.18
N CYS A 138 -10.66 -6.21 16.77
CA CYS A 138 -11.69 -7.12 16.31
C CYS A 138 -13.09 -6.50 16.39
N LEU A 139 -13.42 -5.81 17.48
CA LEU A 139 -14.72 -5.16 17.65
C LEU A 139 -14.92 -4.02 16.62
N LEU A 140 -13.92 -3.19 16.40
CA LEU A 140 -14.00 -2.10 15.41
C LEU A 140 -14.17 -2.66 14.00
N TYR A 141 -13.33 -3.61 13.62
CA TYR A 141 -13.37 -4.21 12.29
C TYR A 141 -14.70 -4.90 11.97
N THR A 142 -15.29 -5.63 12.92
CA THR A 142 -16.58 -6.33 12.72
C THR A 142 -17.76 -5.37 12.76
N SER A 143 -17.75 -4.36 13.61
CA SER A 143 -18.80 -3.33 13.70
C SER A 143 -18.93 -2.54 12.41
N ASP A 144 -17.83 -1.98 11.92
CA ASP A 144 -17.84 -1.17 10.69
C ASP A 144 -18.15 -2.01 9.44
N ALA A 145 -17.69 -3.26 9.38
CA ALA A 145 -18.02 -4.17 8.29
C ALA A 145 -19.52 -4.52 8.25
N ALA A 146 -20.16 -4.65 9.42
CA ALA A 146 -21.59 -4.90 9.51
C ALA A 146 -22.42 -3.70 9.02
N ASP A 147 -22.01 -2.47 9.36
CA ASP A 147 -22.71 -1.25 8.93
C ASP A 147 -22.62 -1.03 7.41
N GLU A 148 -21.57 -1.50 6.76
CA GLU A 148 -21.40 -1.35 5.32
C GLU A 148 -22.27 -2.34 4.51
N THR A 149 -22.52 -3.54 5.06
CA THR A 149 -23.41 -4.55 4.43
C THR A 149 -24.89 -4.18 4.49
N VAL A 150 -25.30 -3.32 5.42
CA VAL A 150 -26.69 -2.85 5.58
C VAL A 150 -27.04 -1.67 4.66
N ARG A 151 -26.05 -1.08 3.97
CA ARG A 151 -26.23 0.09 3.08
C ARG A 151 -26.36 -0.24 1.59
N VAL A 152 -26.59 -1.50 1.23
CA VAL A 152 -26.85 -1.94 -0.15
C VAL A 152 -28.35 -1.93 -0.45
#